data_16c60624e0f7ce0561ead4e770114dc3
#
_entry.id   16c60624e0f7ce0561ead4e770114dc3
#
_cell.length_a   1.000
_cell.length_b   1.000
_cell.length_c   1.000
_cell.angle_alpha   90.00
_cell.angle_beta   90.00
_cell.angle_gamma   90.00
#
_symmetry.space_group_name_H-M   'P 1'
#
loop_
_entity.id
_entity.type
_entity.pdbx_description
1 polymer ?
#
loop_
_entity_poly.entity_id
_entity_poly.type
_entity_poly.pdbx_seq_one_letter_code
_entity_poly.pdbx_strand_id
1 'polypeptide(L)'
;ADESDVAKRTNIAPTSKLKLMLTDISVVFSIYLVQFIILFSYLFFVLKIPFGDNLQIIILTALLGGLVNIMLGYSIALIFKAKAISIISFGGVIASFLSGMQFVGMKYLVEQHLPLLAYINPAALITDNFYITYYYNDLSRAYLNLGILGLMAVLIGTYCVYRMKGVSYDSL
;
A
#
# COMPACT_ATOMS: atom_id res chain seq x y z
N ALA A 1 6.55 -11.26 23.80
CA ALA A 1 5.50 -10.64 22.99
C ALA A 1 4.25 -10.59 23.84
N ASP A 2 3.86 -9.39 24.25
CA ASP A 2 2.59 -9.18 24.97
C ASP A 2 1.45 -9.58 24.02
N GLU A 3 0.97 -10.79 24.16
CA GLU A 3 -0.33 -11.15 23.64
C GLU A 3 -1.35 -10.43 24.49
N SER A 4 -1.92 -9.36 23.96
CA SER A 4 -3.02 -8.67 24.63
C SER A 4 -4.13 -9.69 24.90
N ASP A 5 -4.83 -9.56 26.03
CA ASP A 5 -5.94 -10.47 26.39
C ASP A 5 -7.02 -10.52 25.30
N VAL A 6 -7.09 -9.49 24.46
CA VAL A 6 -7.93 -9.44 23.26
C VAL A 6 -7.44 -10.41 22.19
N ALA A 7 -6.13 -10.50 21.93
CA ALA A 7 -5.59 -11.45 20.96
C ALA A 7 -5.81 -12.91 21.40
N LYS A 8 -5.65 -13.20 22.71
CA LYS A 8 -5.95 -14.53 23.26
C LYS A 8 -7.43 -14.91 23.09
N ARG A 9 -8.34 -13.97 23.37
CA ARG A 9 -9.79 -14.20 23.18
C ARG A 9 -10.18 -14.40 21.73
N THR A 10 -9.56 -13.64 20.82
CA THR A 10 -9.81 -13.75 19.37
C THR A 10 -9.32 -15.09 18.80
N ASN A 11 -8.23 -15.63 19.35
CA ASN A 11 -7.70 -16.94 18.95
C ASN A 11 -8.58 -18.13 19.39
N ILE A 12 -9.36 -17.97 20.46
CA ILE A 12 -10.27 -18.99 20.99
C ILE A 12 -11.66 -18.90 20.31
N ALA A 13 -11.98 -17.77 19.68
CA ALA A 13 -13.26 -17.58 19.01
C ALA A 13 -13.39 -18.49 17.77
N PRO A 14 -14.55 -19.12 17.52
CA PRO A 14 -14.79 -20.02 16.37
C PRO A 14 -14.95 -19.25 15.05
N THR A 15 -14.16 -18.19 14.84
CA THR A 15 -14.15 -17.37 13.62
C THR A 15 -13.06 -17.83 12.67
N SER A 16 -13.38 -17.93 11.37
CA SER A 16 -12.36 -18.28 10.38
C SER A 16 -11.27 -17.20 10.33
N LYS A 17 -10.02 -17.62 10.30
CA LYS A 17 -8.85 -16.70 10.20
C LYS A 17 -8.93 -15.78 8.99
N LEU A 18 -9.51 -16.27 7.89
CA LEU A 18 -9.75 -15.47 6.69
C LEU A 18 -10.72 -14.30 6.98
N LYS A 19 -11.79 -14.56 7.75
CA LYS A 19 -12.75 -13.52 8.13
C LYS A 19 -12.08 -12.44 8.99
N LEU A 20 -11.24 -12.83 9.94
CA LEU A 20 -10.46 -11.90 10.76
C LEU A 20 -9.55 -11.02 9.89
N MET A 21 -8.75 -11.64 9.00
CA MET A 21 -7.89 -10.91 8.07
C MET A 21 -8.66 -9.90 7.22
N LEU A 22 -9.77 -10.32 6.62
CA LEU A 22 -10.59 -9.43 5.80
C LEU A 22 -11.18 -8.29 6.62
N THR A 23 -11.58 -8.56 7.86
CA THR A 23 -12.07 -7.52 8.78
C THR A 23 -10.96 -6.51 9.10
N ASP A 24 -9.76 -6.98 9.46
CA ASP A 24 -8.62 -6.12 9.79
C ASP A 24 -8.26 -5.22 8.61
N ILE A 25 -8.10 -5.81 7.41
CA ILE A 25 -7.79 -5.04 6.19
C ILE A 25 -8.91 -4.03 5.90
N SER A 26 -10.19 -4.43 6.04
CA SER A 26 -11.32 -3.53 5.78
C SER A 26 -11.37 -2.37 6.76
N VAL A 27 -11.10 -2.61 8.05
CA VAL A 27 -11.08 -1.55 9.07
C VAL A 27 -9.96 -0.56 8.79
N VAL A 28 -8.73 -1.06 8.54
CA VAL A 28 -7.58 -0.18 8.24
C VAL A 28 -7.81 0.59 6.94
N PHE A 29 -8.37 -0.05 5.92
CA PHE A 29 -8.70 0.60 4.65
C PHE A 29 -9.80 1.66 4.83
N SER A 30 -10.80 1.43 5.68
CA SER A 30 -11.82 2.44 5.99
C SER A 30 -11.22 3.67 6.67
N ILE A 31 -10.31 3.48 7.62
CA ILE A 31 -9.58 4.58 8.26
C ILE A 31 -8.74 5.34 7.23
N TYR A 32 -8.04 4.62 6.34
CA TYR A 32 -7.30 5.21 5.24
C TYR A 32 -8.18 6.06 4.32
N LEU A 33 -9.38 5.57 3.96
CA LEU A 33 -10.33 6.31 3.13
C LEU A 33 -10.75 7.63 3.78
N VAL A 34 -11.06 7.62 5.07
CA VAL A 34 -11.40 8.84 5.80
C VAL A 34 -10.23 9.83 5.78
N GLN A 35 -9.02 9.37 6.06
CA GLN A 35 -7.82 10.22 6.02
C GLN A 35 -7.57 10.76 4.60
N PHE A 36 -7.73 9.91 3.58
CA PHE A 36 -7.58 10.31 2.18
C PHE A 36 -8.59 11.39 1.80
N ILE A 37 -9.87 11.23 2.15
CA ILE A 37 -10.92 12.21 1.86
C ILE A 37 -10.61 13.55 2.53
N ILE A 38 -10.21 13.55 3.80
CA ILE A 38 -9.85 14.77 4.54
C ILE A 38 -8.68 15.47 3.88
N LEU A 39 -7.57 14.73 3.63
CA LEU A 39 -6.37 15.28 3.01
C LEU A 39 -6.67 15.81 1.60
N PHE A 40 -7.35 15.01 0.78
CA PHE A 40 -7.67 15.37 -0.59
C PHE A 40 -8.58 16.60 -0.66
N SER A 41 -9.59 16.65 0.21
CA SER A 41 -10.47 17.82 0.32
C SER A 41 -9.69 19.07 0.72
N TYR A 42 -8.76 18.95 1.67
CA TYR A 42 -7.89 20.07 2.06
C TYR A 42 -7.03 20.56 0.89
N LEU A 43 -6.37 19.64 0.17
CA LEU A 43 -5.54 19.99 -0.98
C LEU A 43 -6.36 20.65 -2.11
N PHE A 44 -7.58 20.16 -2.34
CA PHE A 44 -8.43 20.65 -3.42
C PHE A 44 -9.13 21.97 -3.09
N PHE A 45 -9.78 22.07 -1.92
CA PHE A 45 -10.60 23.22 -1.57
C PHE A 45 -9.82 24.34 -0.87
N VAL A 46 -8.84 24.00 -0.03
CA VAL A 46 -8.10 24.99 0.77
C VAL A 46 -6.85 25.45 0.02
N LEU A 47 -6.00 24.52 -0.42
CA LEU A 47 -4.76 24.84 -1.12
C LEU A 47 -4.95 25.08 -2.62
N LYS A 48 -6.13 24.71 -3.17
CA LYS A 48 -6.49 24.88 -4.60
C LYS A 48 -5.41 24.34 -5.55
N ILE A 49 -4.82 23.18 -5.18
CA ILE A 49 -3.82 22.53 -6.01
C ILE A 49 -4.49 22.04 -7.29
N PRO A 50 -4.01 22.45 -8.48
CA PRO A 50 -4.52 21.93 -9.74
C PRO A 50 -4.03 20.50 -9.94
N PHE A 51 -4.95 19.52 -9.88
CA PHE A 51 -4.60 18.10 -10.07
C PHE A 51 -4.57 17.66 -11.55
N GLY A 52 -4.67 18.61 -12.49
CA GLY A 52 -4.73 18.31 -13.93
C GLY A 52 -6.10 17.77 -14.36
N ASP A 53 -6.20 17.38 -15.63
CA ASP A 53 -7.47 16.97 -16.24
C ASP A 53 -7.89 15.53 -15.89
N ASN A 54 -6.95 14.72 -15.39
CA ASN A 54 -7.15 13.28 -15.16
C ASN A 54 -7.27 12.92 -13.67
N LEU A 55 -8.08 13.67 -12.94
CA LEU A 55 -8.33 13.48 -11.50
C LEU A 55 -8.71 12.03 -11.14
N GLN A 56 -9.43 11.35 -12.03
CA GLN A 56 -9.85 9.96 -11.84
C GLN A 56 -8.66 9.01 -11.67
N ILE A 57 -7.58 9.21 -12.44
CA ILE A 57 -6.37 8.40 -12.35
C ILE A 57 -5.69 8.62 -11.01
N ILE A 58 -5.63 9.86 -10.54
CA ILE A 58 -5.04 10.20 -9.23
C ILE A 58 -5.82 9.50 -8.11
N ILE A 59 -7.14 9.58 -8.12
CA ILE A 59 -8.00 8.93 -7.13
C ILE A 59 -7.83 7.41 -7.17
N LEU A 60 -7.88 6.79 -8.35
CA LEU A 60 -7.69 5.35 -8.51
C LEU A 60 -6.30 4.91 -8.05
N THR A 61 -5.26 5.68 -8.38
CA THR A 61 -3.89 5.41 -7.93
C THR A 61 -3.76 5.46 -6.41
N ALA A 62 -4.37 6.47 -5.78
CA ALA A 62 -4.37 6.58 -4.33
C ALA A 62 -5.11 5.40 -3.67
N LEU A 63 -6.29 5.04 -4.17
CA LEU A 63 -7.09 3.94 -3.63
C LEU A 63 -6.39 2.58 -3.77
N LEU A 64 -5.91 2.25 -4.97
CA LEU A 64 -5.19 1.01 -5.21
C LEU A 64 -3.84 0.98 -4.48
N GLY A 65 -3.10 2.07 -4.53
CA GLY A 65 -1.83 2.18 -3.83
C GLY A 65 -1.97 2.07 -2.32
N GLY A 66 -3.00 2.69 -1.74
CA GLY A 66 -3.33 2.55 -0.33
C GLY A 66 -3.67 1.10 0.05
N LEU A 67 -4.50 0.43 -0.75
CA LEU A 67 -4.84 -0.97 -0.55
C LEU A 67 -3.58 -1.87 -0.62
N VAL A 68 -2.74 -1.70 -1.64
CA VAL A 68 -1.49 -2.45 -1.79
C VAL A 68 -0.58 -2.26 -0.58
N ASN A 69 -0.40 -1.02 -0.10
CA ASN A 69 0.46 -0.74 1.04
C ASN A 69 -0.09 -1.35 2.34
N ILE A 70 -1.41 -1.34 2.56
CA ILE A 70 -2.05 -2.00 3.71
C ILE A 70 -1.81 -3.51 3.65
N MET A 71 -2.02 -4.13 2.49
CA MET A 71 -1.80 -5.57 2.30
C MET A 71 -0.33 -5.95 2.45
N LEU A 72 0.61 -5.12 1.97
CA LEU A 72 2.05 -5.29 2.19
C LEU A 72 2.39 -5.24 3.68
N GLY A 73 1.89 -4.22 4.40
CA GLY A 73 2.08 -4.13 5.85
C GLY A 73 1.56 -5.36 6.58
N TYR A 74 0.37 -5.84 6.21
CA TYR A 74 -0.20 -7.05 6.76
C TYR A 74 0.64 -8.29 6.46
N SER A 75 1.12 -8.45 5.22
CA SER A 75 1.98 -9.57 4.83
C SER A 75 3.31 -9.60 5.59
N ILE A 76 3.93 -8.43 5.80
CA ILE A 76 5.14 -8.28 6.59
C ILE A 76 4.88 -8.64 8.05
N ALA A 77 3.73 -8.25 8.60
CA ALA A 77 3.35 -8.60 9.97
C ALA A 77 3.18 -10.12 10.15
N LEU A 78 2.62 -10.81 9.15
CA LEU A 78 2.50 -12.28 9.17
C LEU A 78 3.85 -13.01 9.15
N ILE A 79 4.88 -12.41 8.52
CA ILE A 79 6.21 -13.01 8.40
C ILE A 79 7.06 -12.70 9.63
N PHE A 80 7.14 -11.43 10.01
CA PHE A 80 8.13 -10.91 10.95
C PHE A 80 7.60 -10.68 12.38
N LYS A 81 6.28 -10.87 12.59
CA LYS A 81 5.65 -10.76 13.93
C LYS A 81 6.10 -9.48 14.68
N ALA A 82 6.77 -9.64 15.83
CA ALA A 82 7.21 -8.54 16.69
C ALA A 82 8.13 -7.50 15.99
N LYS A 83 8.87 -7.90 14.94
CA LYS A 83 9.76 -7.00 14.19
C LYS A 83 9.07 -6.25 13.05
N ALA A 84 7.81 -6.56 12.78
CA ALA A 84 7.08 -6.04 11.63
C ALA A 84 7.04 -4.51 11.60
N ILE A 85 6.75 -3.86 12.73
CA ILE A 85 6.64 -2.39 12.82
C ILE A 85 7.95 -1.73 12.37
N SER A 86 9.09 -2.19 12.86
CA SER A 86 10.40 -1.63 12.47
C SER A 86 10.69 -1.84 10.99
N ILE A 87 10.36 -3.01 10.43
CA ILE A 87 10.57 -3.33 9.02
C ILE A 87 9.66 -2.49 8.13
N ILE A 88 8.39 -2.32 8.48
CA ILE A 88 7.43 -1.50 7.74
C ILE A 88 7.87 -0.03 7.75
N SER A 89 8.24 0.50 8.92
CA SER A 89 8.65 1.89 9.07
C SER A 89 9.93 2.18 8.28
N PHE A 90 10.97 1.38 8.48
CA PHE A 90 12.25 1.60 7.79
C PHE A 90 12.17 1.31 6.30
N GLY A 91 11.53 0.20 5.93
CA GLY A 91 11.28 -0.16 4.52
C GLY A 91 10.42 0.88 3.80
N GLY A 92 9.41 1.44 4.45
CA GLY A 92 8.57 2.51 3.91
C GLY A 92 9.35 3.79 3.63
N VAL A 93 10.27 4.18 4.54
CA VAL A 93 11.15 5.35 4.32
C VAL A 93 12.07 5.10 3.12
N ILE A 94 12.70 3.93 3.03
CA ILE A 94 13.55 3.57 1.89
C ILE A 94 12.73 3.55 0.58
N ALA A 95 11.56 2.92 0.58
CA ALA A 95 10.71 2.84 -0.59
C ALA A 95 10.27 4.23 -1.07
N SER A 96 9.89 5.14 -0.16
CA SER A 96 9.52 6.51 -0.48
C SER A 96 10.71 7.35 -0.98
N PHE A 97 11.90 7.14 -0.44
CA PHE A 97 13.12 7.80 -0.92
C PHE A 97 13.46 7.37 -2.35
N LEU A 98 13.45 6.05 -2.61
CA LEU A 98 13.73 5.50 -3.93
C LEU A 98 12.66 5.86 -4.97
N SER A 99 11.44 6.17 -4.55
CA SER A 99 10.36 6.61 -5.44
C SER A 99 10.50 8.04 -5.93
N GLY A 100 11.41 8.82 -5.32
CA GLY A 100 11.58 10.24 -5.63
C GLY A 100 10.65 11.19 -4.86
N MET A 101 9.87 10.69 -3.89
CA MET A 101 8.99 11.55 -3.06
C MET A 101 9.79 12.58 -2.25
N GLN A 102 10.97 12.23 -1.78
CA GLN A 102 11.81 13.10 -0.97
C GLN A 102 12.87 13.84 -1.81
N PHE A 103 13.35 13.22 -2.87
CA PHE A 103 14.35 13.78 -3.76
C PHE A 103 14.09 13.33 -5.21
N VAL A 104 13.63 14.25 -6.04
CA VAL A 104 13.21 13.97 -7.44
C VAL A 104 14.33 13.32 -8.26
N GLY A 105 15.58 13.70 -8.05
CA GLY A 105 16.72 13.11 -8.73
C GLY A 105 16.89 11.61 -8.48
N MET A 106 16.41 11.10 -7.33
CA MET A 106 16.48 9.67 -7.02
C MET A 106 15.59 8.84 -7.95
N LYS A 107 14.40 9.34 -8.30
CA LYS A 107 13.52 8.69 -9.28
C LYS A 107 14.25 8.44 -10.60
N TYR A 108 14.92 9.48 -11.11
CA TYR A 108 15.68 9.38 -12.36
C TYR A 108 16.82 8.36 -12.27
N LEU A 109 17.60 8.39 -11.17
CA LEU A 109 18.68 7.43 -10.95
C LEU A 109 18.20 5.99 -10.88
N VAL A 110 17.07 5.74 -10.19
CA VAL A 110 16.46 4.40 -10.09
C VAL A 110 15.95 3.94 -11.45
N GLU A 111 15.24 4.78 -12.19
CA GLU A 111 14.74 4.42 -13.53
C GLU A 111 15.87 4.12 -14.51
N GLN A 112 17.01 4.83 -14.42
CA GLN A 112 18.14 4.64 -15.31
C GLN A 112 18.98 3.39 -14.98
N HIS A 113 19.23 3.11 -13.68
CA HIS A 113 20.17 2.07 -13.28
C HIS A 113 19.48 0.79 -12.78
N LEU A 114 18.29 0.90 -12.22
CA LEU A 114 17.56 -0.19 -11.58
C LEU A 114 16.05 -0.16 -11.93
N PRO A 115 15.69 -0.21 -13.23
CA PRO A 115 14.30 -0.01 -13.68
C PRO A 115 13.32 -1.01 -13.04
N LEU A 116 13.76 -2.22 -12.70
CA LEU A 116 12.92 -3.21 -12.02
C LEU A 116 12.46 -2.73 -10.64
N LEU A 117 13.29 -1.99 -9.91
CA LEU A 117 12.89 -1.43 -8.61
C LEU A 117 11.77 -0.41 -8.73
N ALA A 118 11.72 0.35 -9.83
CA ALA A 118 10.64 1.29 -10.07
C ALA A 118 9.29 0.58 -10.22
N TYR A 119 9.26 -0.61 -10.83
CA TYR A 119 8.04 -1.39 -11.03
C TYR A 119 7.65 -2.25 -9.82
N ILE A 120 8.61 -2.67 -8.98
CA ILE A 120 8.34 -3.48 -7.78
C ILE A 120 7.95 -2.60 -6.58
N ASN A 121 8.37 -1.34 -6.56
CA ASN A 121 8.09 -0.42 -5.48
C ASN A 121 6.71 0.27 -5.68
N PRO A 122 5.68 -0.04 -4.88
CA PRO A 122 4.37 0.59 -5.03
C PRO A 122 4.42 2.12 -4.82
N ALA A 123 5.32 2.62 -3.97
CA ALA A 123 5.50 4.06 -3.80
C ALA A 123 6.01 4.72 -5.09
N ALA A 124 6.87 4.05 -5.86
CA ALA A 124 7.35 4.56 -7.13
C ALA A 124 6.23 4.63 -8.18
N LEU A 125 5.38 3.61 -8.27
CA LEU A 125 4.23 3.59 -9.18
C LEU A 125 3.21 4.68 -8.85
N ILE A 126 2.94 4.90 -7.55
CA ILE A 126 2.05 5.97 -7.08
C ILE A 126 2.64 7.33 -7.47
N THR A 127 3.89 7.56 -7.11
CA THR A 127 4.60 8.82 -7.40
C THR A 127 4.64 9.09 -8.90
N ASP A 128 4.94 8.06 -9.69
CA ASP A 128 5.00 8.16 -11.15
C ASP A 128 3.66 8.57 -11.75
N ASN A 129 2.55 7.98 -11.29
CA ASN A 129 1.22 8.35 -11.76
C ASN A 129 0.86 9.80 -11.43
N PHE A 130 1.25 10.31 -10.26
CA PHE A 130 1.07 11.72 -9.94
C PHE A 130 1.87 12.61 -10.90
N TYR A 131 3.15 12.29 -11.16
CA TYR A 131 3.98 13.04 -12.10
C TYR A 131 3.45 12.98 -13.54
N ILE A 132 3.08 11.80 -14.00
CA ILE A 132 2.55 11.60 -15.35
C ILE A 132 1.27 12.41 -15.55
N THR A 133 0.35 12.33 -14.61
CA THR A 133 -0.94 12.99 -14.71
C THR A 133 -0.81 14.51 -14.66
N TYR A 134 0.16 15.01 -13.88
CA TYR A 134 0.34 16.45 -13.71
C TYR A 134 1.20 17.09 -14.80
N TYR A 135 2.29 16.42 -15.23
CA TYR A 135 3.27 17.04 -16.13
C TYR A 135 3.24 16.54 -17.56
N TYR A 136 2.92 15.27 -17.79
CA TYR A 136 3.13 14.63 -19.09
C TYR A 136 1.85 14.19 -19.80
N ASN A 137 0.76 14.03 -19.08
CA ASN A 137 -0.53 13.54 -19.60
C ASN A 137 -0.42 12.22 -20.40
N ASP A 138 0.54 11.36 -20.04
CA ASP A 138 0.74 10.03 -20.65
C ASP A 138 -0.18 9.00 -19.98
N LEU A 139 -1.39 8.90 -20.51
CA LEU A 139 -2.40 7.99 -19.97
C LEU A 139 -2.02 6.53 -20.11
N SER A 140 -1.27 6.16 -21.15
CA SER A 140 -0.86 4.76 -21.38
C SER A 140 0.02 4.24 -20.25
N ARG A 141 1.01 5.02 -19.86
CA ARG A 141 1.91 4.70 -18.75
C ARG A 141 1.15 4.71 -17.41
N ALA A 142 0.23 5.66 -17.22
CA ALA A 142 -0.60 5.71 -16.01
C ALA A 142 -1.47 4.47 -15.83
N TYR A 143 -2.12 3.98 -16.89
CA TYR A 143 -2.91 2.75 -16.85
C TYR A 143 -2.04 1.51 -16.63
N LEU A 144 -0.83 1.47 -17.20
CA LEU A 144 0.13 0.39 -16.94
C LEU A 144 0.48 0.33 -15.45
N ASN A 145 0.81 1.46 -14.83
CA ASN A 145 1.11 1.52 -13.40
C ASN A 145 -0.08 1.09 -12.54
N LEU A 146 -1.32 1.49 -12.89
CA LEU A 146 -2.53 1.01 -12.24
C LEU A 146 -2.70 -0.51 -12.39
N GLY A 147 -2.43 -1.05 -13.57
CA GLY A 147 -2.45 -2.50 -13.82
C GLY A 147 -1.45 -3.25 -12.95
N ILE A 148 -0.23 -2.73 -12.81
CA ILE A 148 0.80 -3.31 -11.94
C ILE A 148 0.39 -3.25 -10.46
N LEU A 149 -0.14 -2.11 -9.99
CA LEU A 149 -0.68 -1.99 -8.63
C LEU A 149 -1.83 -2.98 -8.39
N GLY A 150 -2.74 -3.15 -9.35
CA GLY A 150 -3.81 -4.15 -9.28
C GLY A 150 -3.27 -5.58 -9.20
N LEU A 151 -2.27 -5.91 -10.02
CA LEU A 151 -1.61 -7.22 -9.97
C LEU A 151 -0.92 -7.45 -8.63
N MET A 152 -0.22 -6.45 -8.09
CA MET A 152 0.38 -6.51 -6.75
C MET A 152 -0.68 -6.79 -5.68
N ALA A 153 -1.83 -6.10 -5.71
CA ALA A 153 -2.92 -6.33 -4.78
C ALA A 153 -3.40 -7.79 -4.80
N VAL A 154 -3.58 -8.35 -6.01
CA VAL A 154 -4.00 -9.75 -6.18
C VAL A 154 -2.94 -10.72 -5.66
N LEU A 155 -1.67 -10.53 -6.01
CA LEU A 155 -0.58 -11.42 -5.60
C LEU A 155 -0.37 -11.39 -4.08
N ILE A 156 -0.31 -10.21 -3.49
CA ILE A 156 -0.11 -10.05 -2.04
C ILE A 156 -1.35 -10.58 -1.29
N GLY A 157 -2.56 -10.28 -1.78
CA GLY A 157 -3.79 -10.79 -1.21
C GLY A 157 -3.86 -12.33 -1.22
N THR A 158 -3.50 -12.93 -2.35
CA THR A 158 -3.42 -14.39 -2.48
C THR A 158 -2.40 -14.99 -1.51
N TYR A 159 -1.22 -14.36 -1.39
CA TYR A 159 -0.21 -14.77 -0.41
C TYR A 159 -0.73 -14.69 1.03
N CYS A 160 -1.39 -13.59 1.41
CA CYS A 160 -1.97 -13.44 2.75
C CYS A 160 -3.01 -14.53 3.04
N VAL A 161 -3.91 -14.80 2.09
CA VAL A 161 -4.92 -15.87 2.21
C VAL A 161 -4.26 -17.24 2.37
N TYR A 162 -3.24 -17.55 1.57
CA TYR A 162 -2.50 -18.81 1.64
C TYR A 162 -1.83 -18.99 3.00
N ARG A 163 -1.13 -17.97 3.48
CA ARG A 163 -0.47 -18.01 4.81
C ARG A 163 -1.46 -18.17 5.94
N MET A 164 -2.62 -17.52 5.88
CA MET A 164 -3.66 -17.66 6.91
C MET A 164 -4.28 -19.03 6.95
N LYS A 165 -4.40 -19.72 5.82
CA LYS A 165 -4.91 -21.11 5.77
C LYS A 165 -3.90 -22.13 6.34
N GLY A 166 -2.60 -21.88 6.17
CA GLY A 166 -1.52 -22.78 6.61
C GLY A 166 -1.13 -22.68 8.08
N VAL A 167 -1.64 -21.69 8.84
CA VAL A 167 -1.36 -21.58 10.28
C VAL A 167 -2.29 -22.50 11.04
N SER A 168 -1.81 -23.71 11.42
CA SER A 168 -2.50 -24.61 12.31
C SER A 168 -2.55 -24.04 13.74
N TYR A 169 -3.57 -24.44 14.53
CA TYR A 169 -3.74 -24.01 15.93
C TYR A 169 -2.61 -24.48 16.86
N ASP A 170 -1.72 -25.38 16.38
CA ASP A 170 -0.66 -26.00 17.19
C ASP A 170 0.66 -25.19 17.25
N SER A 171 0.72 -24.01 16.64
CA SER A 171 1.96 -23.20 16.57
C SER A 171 1.87 -21.83 17.26
N LEU A 172 0.96 -21.70 18.23
CA LEU A 172 0.82 -20.49 19.06
C LEU A 172 1.27 -20.72 20.48
#